data_42b3df791b05aeeab2cade0ba0e7dfd3
#
_entry.id   42b3df791b05aeeab2cade0ba0e7dfd3
#
_cell.length_a   1.000
_cell.length_b   1.000
_cell.length_c   1.000
_cell.angle_alpha   90.00
_cell.angle_beta   90.00
_cell.angle_gamma   90.00
#
_symmetry.space_group_name_H-M   'P 1'
#
loop_
_entity.id
_entity.type
_entity.pdbx_description
1 polymer ?
#
loop_
_entity_poly.entity_id
_entity_poly.type
_entity_poly.pdbx_seq_one_letter_code
_entity_poly.pdbx_strand_id
1 'polypeptide(L)'
;MKTNNFLAVLTLFMLLVLNSCTSDNALIGAPGRDGEDGTDGVAGTASCLACHNTQHRDSITDAYNLSVHGSGTTFARGADISCARCHSNEGFIDVITTGLATPLQAPAFPTRINCTTCHSDHDTFDFAKDGQDYAIRPKNDFTALMLDPSIVVDLNGPSNLCVNCHQPRTLVPKTTDADVNGDFRITSSRFGPHHGPQSMTLEGIQGFEIAGSTAYPTRTTGEHRQQSSCVKCHMGESAIESGEQVGTHTMNPSLAVCKECHPSATNFDVNGKRTEIADLLAQLETRLAARGVLSSSGNAVPGNYPINLVGAYWNRIYVVEDKSMGVHNYKYVKALLKNSIEYLDLNNPQ
;
A
#
# COMPACT_ATOMS: atom_id res chain seq x y z
N MET A 1 79.87 -29.75 3.49
CA MET A 1 79.01 -30.60 4.35
C MET A 1 77.71 -29.89 4.79
N LYS A 2 77.17 -28.89 4.12
CA LYS A 2 75.91 -28.23 4.54
C LYS A 2 74.76 -28.47 3.59
N THR A 3 74.97 -29.03 2.42
CA THR A 3 73.94 -29.30 1.40
C THR A 3 73.19 -30.64 1.59
N ASN A 4 73.82 -31.63 2.19
CA ASN A 4 73.20 -32.95 2.38
C ASN A 4 72.12 -32.98 3.50
N ASN A 5 72.24 -32.14 4.50
CA ASN A 5 71.28 -32.05 5.58
C ASN A 5 69.99 -31.35 5.16
N PHE A 6 70.07 -30.42 4.21
CA PHE A 6 68.86 -29.73 3.71
C PHE A 6 68.04 -30.63 2.82
N LEU A 7 68.69 -31.47 2.01
CA LEU A 7 67.99 -32.43 1.17
C LEU A 7 67.30 -33.55 2.00
N ALA A 8 67.98 -33.99 3.07
CA ALA A 8 67.41 -35.02 3.98
C ALA A 8 66.22 -34.48 4.78
N VAL A 9 66.21 -33.24 5.19
CA VAL A 9 65.09 -32.58 5.87
C VAL A 9 63.94 -32.35 4.89
N LEU A 10 64.21 -31.97 3.64
CA LEU A 10 63.20 -31.76 2.61
C LEU A 10 62.51 -33.07 2.20
N THR A 11 63.29 -34.18 2.08
CA THR A 11 62.73 -35.50 1.79
C THR A 11 61.93 -36.08 2.96
N LEU A 12 62.35 -35.81 4.20
CA LEU A 12 61.60 -36.26 5.40
C LEU A 12 60.29 -35.47 5.53
N PHE A 13 60.32 -34.15 5.17
CA PHE A 13 59.12 -33.34 5.19
C PHE A 13 58.12 -33.73 4.08
N MET A 14 58.66 -34.08 2.89
CA MET A 14 57.86 -34.54 1.76
C MET A 14 57.26 -35.94 2.00
N LEU A 15 57.93 -36.82 2.75
CA LEU A 15 57.41 -38.13 3.19
C LEU A 15 56.32 -38.02 4.27
N LEU A 16 56.41 -37.01 5.12
CA LEU A 16 55.37 -36.71 6.12
C LEU A 16 54.10 -36.15 5.52
N VAL A 17 54.19 -35.39 4.44
CA VAL A 17 53.03 -34.82 3.76
C VAL A 17 52.29 -35.89 2.92
N LEU A 18 52.98 -36.92 2.44
CA LEU A 18 52.38 -38.01 1.65
C LEU A 18 51.64 -39.05 2.50
N ASN A 19 51.81 -39.04 3.82
CA ASN A 19 51.08 -39.96 4.73
C ASN A 19 49.81 -39.30 5.35
N SER A 20 49.46 -38.09 4.94
CA SER A 20 48.33 -37.36 5.51
C SER A 20 47.01 -37.59 4.75
N CYS A 21 46.97 -38.45 3.76
CA CYS A 21 45.77 -38.63 2.94
C CYS A 21 45.39 -40.10 2.71
N THR A 22 45.53 -40.96 3.68
CA THR A 22 44.95 -42.31 3.61
C THR A 22 44.35 -42.72 4.95
N SER A 23 43.26 -42.14 5.31
CA SER A 23 42.33 -42.76 6.26
C SER A 23 40.93 -42.70 5.69
N ASP A 24 40.75 -43.34 4.54
CA ASP A 24 39.41 -43.60 3.97
C ASP A 24 38.67 -44.71 4.81
N ASN A 25 39.15 -45.00 5.98
CA ASN A 25 38.46 -45.80 6.99
C ASN A 25 38.14 -44.98 8.24
N ALA A 26 37.90 -43.68 8.07
CA ALA A 26 37.17 -42.98 9.11
C ALA A 26 35.81 -43.62 9.23
N LEU A 27 35.57 -44.21 10.36
CA LEU A 27 34.31 -44.62 10.91
C LEU A 27 33.13 -43.83 10.34
N ILE A 28 32.72 -44.16 9.13
CA ILE A 28 31.37 -43.83 8.68
C ILE A 28 30.52 -44.72 9.59
N GLY A 29 30.01 -44.12 10.66
CA GLY A 29 28.98 -44.75 11.46
C GLY A 29 27.90 -45.24 10.50
N ALA A 30 27.31 -46.38 10.81
CA ALA A 30 26.16 -46.85 10.04
C ALA A 30 25.22 -45.65 9.78
N PRO A 31 24.68 -45.51 8.56
CA PRO A 31 23.69 -44.47 8.28
C PRO A 31 22.70 -44.45 9.44
N GLY A 32 22.41 -43.26 9.97
CA GLY A 32 21.36 -43.13 10.96
C GLY A 32 20.10 -43.79 10.40
N ARG A 33 19.34 -44.43 11.25
CA ARG A 33 18.04 -44.96 10.84
C ARG A 33 17.31 -43.82 10.15
N ASP A 34 16.69 -44.09 9.00
CA ASP A 34 15.73 -43.19 8.40
C ASP A 34 14.76 -42.77 9.50
N GLY A 35 14.51 -41.47 9.61
CA GLY A 35 13.51 -40.97 10.54
C GLY A 35 12.20 -41.70 10.26
N GLU A 36 11.45 -42.05 11.29
CA GLU A 36 10.09 -42.53 11.08
C GLU A 36 9.36 -41.52 10.20
N ASP A 37 8.67 -42.03 9.19
CA ASP A 37 7.79 -41.19 8.36
C ASP A 37 6.88 -40.40 9.31
N GLY A 38 6.83 -39.08 9.13
CA GLY A 38 5.91 -38.27 9.90
C GLY A 38 4.51 -38.84 9.76
N THR A 39 3.76 -38.87 10.87
CA THR A 39 2.33 -39.25 10.81
C THR A 39 1.67 -38.42 9.70
N ASP A 40 0.95 -39.09 8.81
CA ASP A 40 0.14 -38.41 7.79
C ASP A 40 -0.66 -37.31 8.48
N GLY A 41 -0.55 -36.08 7.96
CA GLY A 41 -1.36 -34.99 8.46
C GLY A 41 -2.83 -35.40 8.42
N VAL A 42 -3.60 -35.07 9.45
CA VAL A 42 -5.06 -35.28 9.43
C VAL A 42 -5.60 -34.81 8.09
N ALA A 43 -6.27 -35.70 7.37
CA ALA A 43 -6.94 -35.36 6.12
C ALA A 43 -7.81 -34.13 6.36
N GLY A 44 -7.52 -33.02 5.64
CA GLY A 44 -8.31 -31.80 5.76
C GLY A 44 -9.79 -32.16 5.57
N THR A 45 -10.66 -31.57 6.37
CA THR A 45 -12.10 -31.76 6.18
C THR A 45 -12.48 -31.24 4.80
N ALA A 46 -13.56 -31.74 4.19
CA ALA A 46 -14.02 -31.29 2.89
C ALA A 46 -14.22 -29.75 2.84
N SER A 47 -14.58 -29.14 3.96
CA SER A 47 -14.69 -27.68 4.09
C SER A 47 -13.34 -26.96 3.96
N CYS A 48 -12.27 -27.50 4.52
CA CYS A 48 -10.92 -26.92 4.36
C CYS A 48 -10.45 -27.01 2.92
N LEU A 49 -10.68 -28.14 2.26
CA LEU A 49 -10.27 -28.35 0.87
C LEU A 49 -11.06 -27.51 -0.13
N ALA A 50 -12.21 -26.97 0.23
CA ALA A 50 -12.92 -26.02 -0.63
C ALA A 50 -12.06 -24.79 -0.94
N CYS A 51 -11.30 -24.29 0.03
CA CYS A 51 -10.40 -23.13 -0.13
C CYS A 51 -8.94 -23.53 -0.29
N HIS A 52 -8.47 -24.59 0.39
CA HIS A 52 -7.06 -24.98 0.42
C HIS A 52 -6.66 -26.02 -0.65
N ASN A 53 -7.50 -26.29 -1.65
CA ASN A 53 -7.10 -27.12 -2.78
C ASN A 53 -6.12 -26.38 -3.72
N THR A 54 -5.31 -27.13 -4.45
CA THR A 54 -4.27 -26.58 -5.32
C THR A 54 -4.86 -25.67 -6.41
N GLN A 55 -5.93 -26.09 -7.06
CA GLN A 55 -6.55 -25.32 -8.15
C GLN A 55 -7.04 -23.94 -7.67
N HIS A 56 -7.66 -23.89 -6.49
CA HIS A 56 -8.15 -22.62 -5.92
C HIS A 56 -6.99 -21.71 -5.55
N ARG A 57 -5.94 -22.25 -4.88
CA ARG A 57 -4.73 -21.47 -4.54
C ARG A 57 -4.00 -20.96 -5.76
N ASP A 58 -3.86 -21.77 -6.80
CA ASP A 58 -3.20 -21.38 -8.04
C ASP A 58 -3.96 -20.23 -8.70
N SER A 59 -5.29 -20.32 -8.80
CA SER A 59 -6.15 -19.26 -9.33
C SER A 59 -6.00 -17.94 -8.57
N ILE A 60 -5.93 -17.99 -7.21
CA ILE A 60 -5.69 -16.81 -6.39
C ILE A 60 -4.29 -16.25 -6.61
N THR A 61 -3.29 -17.12 -6.71
CA THR A 61 -1.89 -16.73 -6.93
C THR A 61 -1.73 -16.06 -8.29
N ASP A 62 -2.35 -16.60 -9.33
CA ASP A 62 -2.34 -16.03 -10.68
C ASP A 62 -2.98 -14.64 -10.68
N ALA A 63 -4.16 -14.48 -10.08
CA ALA A 63 -4.81 -13.20 -9.94
C ALA A 63 -3.94 -12.20 -9.14
N TYR A 64 -3.34 -12.65 -8.02
CA TYR A 64 -2.47 -11.82 -7.20
C TYR A 64 -1.22 -11.33 -7.97
N ASN A 65 -0.62 -12.19 -8.80
CA ASN A 65 0.54 -11.82 -9.62
C ASN A 65 0.23 -10.74 -10.66
N LEU A 66 -1.04 -10.55 -11.03
CA LEU A 66 -1.50 -9.44 -11.87
C LEU A 66 -1.62 -8.12 -11.07
N SER A 67 -1.68 -8.18 -9.74
CA SER A 67 -1.76 -6.98 -8.91
C SER A 67 -0.42 -6.26 -8.82
N VAL A 68 -0.47 -4.95 -8.52
CA VAL A 68 0.74 -4.16 -8.21
C VAL A 68 1.40 -4.64 -6.92
N HIS A 69 0.67 -5.22 -5.98
CA HIS A 69 1.23 -5.82 -4.77
C HIS A 69 2.13 -7.02 -5.11
N GLY A 70 1.69 -7.88 -6.02
CA GLY A 70 2.45 -9.08 -6.44
C GLY A 70 3.59 -8.78 -7.42
N SER A 71 3.41 -7.81 -8.30
CA SER A 71 4.36 -7.52 -9.40
C SER A 71 5.25 -6.30 -9.18
N GLY A 72 4.88 -5.37 -8.28
CA GLY A 72 5.58 -4.11 -8.05
C GLY A 72 7.00 -4.28 -7.50
N THR A 73 7.85 -3.27 -7.71
CA THR A 73 9.26 -3.29 -7.31
C THR A 73 9.58 -2.37 -6.13
N THR A 74 8.58 -1.65 -5.62
CA THR A 74 8.77 -0.65 -4.55
C THR A 74 9.10 -1.26 -3.18
N PHE A 75 9.02 -2.57 -3.04
CA PHE A 75 9.38 -3.28 -1.82
C PHE A 75 10.82 -3.02 -1.36
N ALA A 76 11.74 -2.71 -2.29
CA ALA A 76 13.11 -2.33 -1.95
C ALA A 76 13.19 -1.10 -1.02
N ARG A 77 12.16 -0.24 -1.01
CA ARG A 77 12.03 0.87 -0.05
C ARG A 77 11.86 0.38 1.38
N GLY A 78 11.36 -0.84 1.57
CA GLY A 78 11.20 -1.47 2.86
C GLY A 78 12.51 -1.73 3.64
N ALA A 79 13.67 -1.55 3.02
CA ALA A 79 14.95 -1.54 3.71
C ALA A 79 15.17 -0.27 4.59
N ASP A 80 14.36 0.78 4.39
CA ASP A 80 14.32 1.94 5.28
C ASP A 80 13.22 1.77 6.32
N ILE A 81 13.57 1.92 7.59
CA ILE A 81 12.66 1.72 8.73
C ILE A 81 11.41 2.62 8.62
N SER A 82 11.54 3.81 8.07
CA SER A 82 10.44 4.77 7.90
C SER A 82 9.51 4.43 6.73
N CYS A 83 9.92 3.53 5.86
CA CYS A 83 9.17 3.09 4.67
C CYS A 83 8.63 1.67 4.84
N ALA A 84 9.27 0.86 5.67
CA ALA A 84 9.05 -0.58 5.77
C ALA A 84 7.61 -0.99 6.08
N ARG A 85 6.89 -0.20 6.91
CA ARG A 85 5.48 -0.44 7.25
C ARG A 85 4.59 -0.67 6.02
N CYS A 86 4.80 0.12 4.96
CA CYS A 86 3.96 0.07 3.76
C CYS A 86 4.64 -0.60 2.57
N HIS A 87 5.96 -0.73 2.60
CA HIS A 87 6.75 -1.19 1.47
C HIS A 87 7.38 -2.56 1.66
N SER A 88 7.13 -3.25 2.79
CA SER A 88 7.57 -4.64 2.94
C SER A 88 6.61 -5.47 3.78
N ASN A 89 6.59 -6.77 3.50
CA ASN A 89 5.83 -7.74 4.28
C ASN A 89 6.32 -7.79 5.73
N GLU A 90 7.64 -7.87 5.94
CA GLU A 90 8.26 -7.99 7.27
C GLU A 90 7.99 -6.75 8.12
N GLY A 91 8.17 -5.57 7.54
CA GLY A 91 7.90 -4.31 8.23
C GLY A 91 6.42 -4.12 8.56
N PHE A 92 5.52 -4.56 7.69
CA PHE A 92 4.09 -4.54 7.98
C PHE A 92 3.73 -5.47 9.13
N ILE A 93 4.19 -6.72 9.09
CA ILE A 93 3.91 -7.72 10.16
C ILE A 93 4.46 -7.23 11.50
N ASP A 94 5.66 -6.65 11.53
CA ASP A 94 6.23 -6.11 12.76
C ASP A 94 5.35 -5.00 13.36
N VAL A 95 4.95 -4.01 12.56
CA VAL A 95 4.13 -2.89 13.09
C VAL A 95 2.75 -3.31 13.56
N ILE A 96 2.08 -4.26 12.89
CA ILE A 96 0.78 -4.72 13.37
C ILE A 96 0.88 -5.63 14.60
N THR A 97 2.01 -6.32 14.78
CA THR A 97 2.27 -7.15 15.96
C THR A 97 2.63 -6.31 17.17
N THR A 98 3.42 -5.25 16.95
CA THR A 98 3.91 -4.38 18.04
C THR A 98 2.96 -3.21 18.35
N GLY A 99 2.08 -2.84 17.42
CA GLY A 99 1.24 -1.65 17.54
C GLY A 99 2.00 -0.32 17.39
N LEU A 100 3.24 -0.36 16.86
CA LEU A 100 4.08 0.82 16.69
C LEU A 100 3.84 1.49 15.32
N ALA A 101 4.22 2.76 15.20
CA ALA A 101 4.15 3.50 13.94
C ALA A 101 5.16 2.98 12.90
N THR A 102 6.33 2.54 13.34
CA THR A 102 7.41 1.99 12.52
C THR A 102 7.87 0.66 13.09
N PRO A 103 8.48 -0.22 12.28
CA PRO A 103 9.06 -1.46 12.77
C PRO A 103 10.14 -1.22 13.84
N LEU A 104 10.39 -2.23 14.67
CA LEU A 104 11.49 -2.18 15.66
C LEU A 104 12.86 -2.11 14.98
N GLN A 105 12.98 -2.75 13.81
CA GLN A 105 14.21 -2.74 13.01
C GLN A 105 13.84 -2.68 11.52
N ALA A 106 14.73 -2.06 10.73
CA ALA A 106 14.61 -2.12 9.28
C ALA A 106 14.81 -3.57 8.79
N PRO A 107 13.93 -4.10 7.95
CA PRO A 107 14.13 -5.41 7.33
C PRO A 107 15.43 -5.45 6.52
N ALA A 108 16.32 -6.39 6.82
CA ALA A 108 17.58 -6.57 6.08
C ALA A 108 17.32 -7.02 4.63
N PHE A 109 16.28 -7.82 4.43
CA PHE A 109 15.86 -8.35 3.14
C PHE A 109 14.35 -8.16 2.98
N PRO A 110 13.90 -6.94 2.63
CA PRO A 110 12.47 -6.68 2.48
C PRO A 110 11.89 -7.49 1.33
N THR A 111 10.74 -8.12 1.57
CA THR A 111 9.97 -8.80 0.52
C THR A 111 8.73 -8.01 0.15
N ARG A 112 8.16 -8.31 -1.02
CA ARG A 112 6.89 -7.71 -1.46
C ARG A 112 5.78 -7.98 -0.47
N ILE A 113 4.78 -7.13 -0.48
CA ILE A 113 3.47 -7.45 0.06
C ILE A 113 3.07 -8.82 -0.51
N ASN A 114 2.64 -9.75 0.31
CA ASN A 114 2.32 -11.13 -0.09
C ASN A 114 1.15 -11.70 0.71
N CYS A 115 0.85 -12.98 0.53
CA CYS A 115 -0.28 -13.62 1.20
C CYS A 115 -0.25 -13.42 2.72
N THR A 116 0.92 -13.55 3.35
CA THR A 116 1.07 -13.44 4.81
C THR A 116 1.00 -12.01 5.32
N THR A 117 1.08 -10.99 4.45
CA THR A 117 0.83 -9.59 4.82
C THR A 117 -0.64 -9.41 5.19
N CYS A 118 -1.54 -10.06 4.44
CA CYS A 118 -2.99 -9.91 4.58
C CYS A 118 -3.62 -11.04 5.39
N HIS A 119 -3.08 -12.24 5.30
CA HIS A 119 -3.64 -13.44 5.93
C HIS A 119 -2.75 -13.95 7.07
N SER A 120 -3.38 -14.52 8.10
CA SER A 120 -2.73 -15.18 9.23
C SER A 120 -3.43 -16.50 9.58
N ASP A 121 -3.78 -16.69 10.81
CA ASP A 121 -4.50 -17.86 11.28
C ASP A 121 -6.01 -17.62 11.29
N HIS A 122 -6.79 -18.68 11.15
CA HIS A 122 -8.23 -18.63 11.32
C HIS A 122 -8.60 -18.35 12.79
N ASP A 123 -9.55 -17.44 13.01
CA ASP A 123 -10.13 -17.20 14.33
C ASP A 123 -11.13 -18.31 14.71
N THR A 124 -11.76 -18.95 13.69
CA THR A 124 -12.72 -20.03 13.87
C THR A 124 -12.64 -21.06 12.75
N PHE A 125 -13.00 -22.27 13.06
CA PHE A 125 -13.21 -23.36 12.08
C PHE A 125 -14.69 -23.79 12.01
N ASP A 126 -15.56 -23.18 12.80
CA ASP A 126 -17.02 -23.42 12.77
C ASP A 126 -17.71 -22.42 11.83
N PHE A 127 -17.40 -22.54 10.53
CA PHE A 127 -17.93 -21.62 9.51
C PHE A 127 -19.45 -21.66 9.36
N ALA A 128 -20.10 -22.75 9.81
CA ALA A 128 -21.56 -22.85 9.78
C ALA A 128 -22.20 -21.95 10.83
N LYS A 129 -21.54 -21.79 11.98
CA LYS A 129 -22.02 -20.96 13.09
C LYS A 129 -21.54 -19.51 13.00
N ASP A 130 -20.24 -19.33 12.73
CA ASP A 130 -19.55 -18.05 12.87
C ASP A 130 -19.36 -17.32 11.54
N GLY A 131 -19.74 -17.96 10.41
CA GLY A 131 -19.54 -17.43 9.06
C GLY A 131 -18.16 -17.72 8.50
N GLN A 132 -17.96 -17.35 7.23
CA GLN A 132 -16.68 -17.59 6.54
C GLN A 132 -15.56 -16.75 7.15
N ASP A 133 -14.52 -17.40 7.67
CA ASP A 133 -13.29 -16.78 8.13
C ASP A 133 -12.17 -16.93 7.07
N TYR A 134 -11.76 -15.81 6.50
CA TYR A 134 -10.66 -15.76 5.53
C TYR A 134 -9.29 -15.54 6.19
N ALA A 135 -9.18 -15.68 7.50
CA ALA A 135 -7.94 -15.47 8.26
C ALA A 135 -7.28 -14.11 8.00
N ILE A 136 -8.08 -13.05 7.85
CA ILE A 136 -7.57 -11.71 7.56
C ILE A 136 -6.94 -11.10 8.82
N ARG A 137 -5.70 -10.58 8.66
CA ARG A 137 -5.03 -9.77 9.69
C ARG A 137 -5.79 -8.47 9.90
N PRO A 138 -5.37 -7.61 10.83
CA PRO A 138 -6.21 -6.84 11.73
C PRO A 138 -7.53 -6.40 11.11
N LYS A 139 -8.62 -6.81 11.75
CA LYS A 139 -9.99 -6.41 11.43
C LYS A 139 -10.41 -5.15 12.23
N ASN A 140 -9.57 -4.73 13.18
CA ASN A 140 -9.84 -3.59 14.06
C ASN A 140 -9.75 -2.27 13.30
N ASP A 141 -10.35 -1.23 13.87
CA ASP A 141 -10.19 0.15 13.43
C ASP A 141 -8.70 0.53 13.31
N PHE A 142 -8.44 1.38 12.35
CA PHE A 142 -7.08 1.87 12.08
C PHE A 142 -6.86 3.21 12.76
N THR A 143 -5.80 3.31 13.55
CA THR A 143 -5.28 4.59 14.07
C THR A 143 -4.10 5.07 13.22
N ALA A 144 -4.15 6.33 12.78
CA ALA A 144 -3.11 6.89 11.89
C ALA A 144 -1.85 7.30 12.67
N LEU A 145 -1.17 6.33 13.29
CA LEU A 145 -0.01 6.55 14.16
C LEU A 145 1.14 7.33 13.51
N MET A 146 1.30 7.22 12.19
CA MET A 146 2.34 7.96 11.45
C MET A 146 1.96 9.41 11.18
N LEU A 147 0.68 9.73 11.16
CA LEU A 147 0.16 11.07 10.86
C LEU A 147 -0.23 11.80 12.14
N ASP A 148 -1.34 11.40 12.70
CA ASP A 148 -1.97 11.99 13.87
C ASP A 148 -2.79 10.89 14.56
N PRO A 149 -2.41 10.48 15.78
CA PRO A 149 -3.12 9.42 16.50
C PRO A 149 -4.60 9.74 16.82
N SER A 150 -5.04 10.99 16.67
CA SER A 150 -6.45 11.35 16.79
C SER A 150 -7.29 10.95 15.58
N ILE A 151 -6.64 10.61 14.45
CA ILE A 151 -7.33 10.14 13.25
C ILE A 151 -7.54 8.64 13.37
N VAL A 152 -8.77 8.25 13.64
CA VAL A 152 -9.20 6.86 13.64
C VAL A 152 -10.13 6.64 12.45
N VAL A 153 -9.91 5.56 11.71
CA VAL A 153 -10.72 5.14 10.56
C VAL A 153 -11.22 3.72 10.83
N ASP A 154 -12.52 3.53 10.75
CA ASP A 154 -13.14 2.21 10.80
C ASP A 154 -14.00 2.01 9.55
N LEU A 155 -13.56 1.13 8.65
CA LEU A 155 -14.27 0.73 7.45
C LEU A 155 -15.08 -0.56 7.64
N ASN A 156 -15.25 -0.99 8.87
CA ASN A 156 -15.98 -2.18 9.28
C ASN A 156 -15.42 -3.48 8.66
N GLY A 157 -14.41 -4.05 9.29
CA GLY A 157 -13.90 -5.38 8.97
C GLY A 157 -12.67 -5.38 8.03
N PRO A 158 -12.60 -6.30 7.03
CA PRO A 158 -11.37 -6.55 6.27
C PRO A 158 -10.77 -5.33 5.57
N SER A 159 -11.57 -4.33 5.25
CA SER A 159 -11.09 -3.09 4.62
C SER A 159 -10.19 -2.25 5.54
N ASN A 160 -10.25 -2.45 6.85
CA ASN A 160 -9.35 -1.81 7.82
C ASN A 160 -7.88 -2.21 7.60
N LEU A 161 -7.63 -3.40 7.08
CA LEU A 161 -6.30 -3.82 6.68
C LEU A 161 -5.68 -2.88 5.64
N CYS A 162 -6.44 -2.51 4.61
CA CYS A 162 -5.97 -1.69 3.50
C CYS A 162 -5.53 -0.29 3.95
N VAL A 163 -6.23 0.29 4.93
CA VAL A 163 -5.96 1.64 5.46
C VAL A 163 -4.56 1.74 6.06
N ASN A 164 -4.00 0.64 6.55
CA ASN A 164 -2.67 0.64 7.17
C ASN A 164 -1.55 1.14 6.23
N CYS A 165 -1.71 0.94 4.92
CA CYS A 165 -0.75 1.39 3.90
C CYS A 165 -1.35 2.48 2.99
N HIS A 166 -2.67 2.39 2.68
CA HIS A 166 -3.36 3.35 1.82
C HIS A 166 -3.82 4.59 2.61
N GLN A 167 -2.87 5.23 3.29
CA GLN A 167 -2.98 6.49 4.03
C GLN A 167 -1.89 7.46 3.60
N PRO A 168 -2.08 8.79 3.72
CA PRO A 168 -1.01 9.75 3.51
C PRO A 168 0.12 9.54 4.52
N ARG A 169 1.33 9.90 4.14
CA ARG A 169 2.49 9.92 5.03
C ARG A 169 2.71 11.28 5.67
N THR A 170 2.14 12.32 5.09
CA THR A 170 2.28 13.70 5.53
C THR A 170 0.90 14.28 5.76
N LEU A 171 0.73 15.01 6.86
CA LEU A 171 -0.50 15.76 7.14
C LEU A 171 -0.72 16.89 6.14
N VAL A 172 -1.98 17.17 5.87
CA VAL A 172 -2.37 18.39 5.18
C VAL A 172 -1.82 19.62 5.93
N PRO A 173 -1.23 20.60 5.25
CA PRO A 173 -0.84 21.85 5.89
C PRO A 173 -2.05 22.52 6.56
N LYS A 174 -1.81 23.21 7.64
CA LYS A 174 -2.84 24.01 8.36
C LYS A 174 -2.60 25.49 8.10
N THR A 175 -3.63 26.28 8.16
CA THR A 175 -3.49 27.74 8.06
C THR A 175 -2.58 28.33 9.15
N THR A 176 -2.49 27.65 10.29
CA THR A 176 -1.58 27.99 11.41
C THR A 176 -0.11 27.67 11.13
N ASP A 177 0.20 26.95 10.06
CA ASP A 177 1.58 26.63 9.67
C ASP A 177 2.20 27.76 8.81
N ALA A 178 1.40 28.75 8.44
CA ALA A 178 1.87 29.96 7.75
C ALA A 178 2.71 30.83 8.68
N ASP A 179 3.69 31.50 8.11
CA ASP A 179 4.48 32.53 8.79
C ASP A 179 3.65 33.82 9.07
N VAL A 180 4.30 34.83 9.63
CA VAL A 180 3.67 36.12 9.97
C VAL A 180 3.15 36.90 8.76
N ASN A 181 3.59 36.55 7.55
CA ASN A 181 3.14 37.13 6.29
C ASN A 181 2.01 36.32 5.64
N GLY A 182 1.63 35.18 6.22
CA GLY A 182 0.66 34.25 5.68
C GLY A 182 1.23 33.28 4.65
N ASP A 183 2.56 33.17 4.57
CA ASP A 183 3.27 32.30 3.64
C ASP A 183 3.68 30.97 4.27
N PHE A 184 3.66 29.92 3.46
CA PHE A 184 4.19 28.59 3.78
C PHE A 184 5.35 28.26 2.85
N ARG A 185 6.42 27.69 3.43
CA ARG A 185 7.61 27.32 2.67
C ARG A 185 7.55 25.88 2.17
N ILE A 186 7.40 25.70 0.86
CA ILE A 186 7.64 24.42 0.20
C ILE A 186 9.13 24.19 0.08
N THR A 187 9.65 23.14 0.70
CA THR A 187 11.09 22.82 0.74
C THR A 187 11.52 21.74 -0.24
N SER A 188 10.56 20.99 -0.80
CA SER A 188 10.82 19.84 -1.67
C SER A 188 9.91 19.83 -2.88
N SER A 189 10.44 19.45 -4.02
CA SER A 189 9.64 19.17 -5.22
C SER A 189 8.68 17.98 -5.07
N ARG A 190 8.87 17.16 -4.03
CA ARG A 190 8.00 16.04 -3.66
C ARG A 190 6.98 16.39 -2.57
N PHE A 191 6.72 17.68 -2.37
CA PHE A 191 5.72 18.13 -1.41
C PHE A 191 4.34 17.57 -1.75
N GLY A 192 3.68 16.95 -0.77
CA GLY A 192 2.36 16.32 -0.94
C GLY A 192 2.11 15.21 0.08
N PRO A 193 0.97 14.52 -0.02
CA PRO A 193 0.55 13.47 0.92
C PRO A 193 1.40 12.18 0.82
N HIS A 194 2.36 12.10 -0.11
CA HIS A 194 2.98 10.86 -0.57
C HIS A 194 1.97 10.00 -1.36
N HIS A 195 2.23 8.71 -1.57
CA HIS A 195 1.36 7.85 -2.36
C HIS A 195 0.38 7.11 -1.45
N GLY A 196 -0.84 7.48 -1.35
CA GLY A 196 -1.76 6.67 -0.57
C GLY A 196 -2.92 7.37 0.13
N PRO A 197 -3.45 8.51 -0.35
CA PRO A 197 -4.51 9.20 0.37
C PRO A 197 -5.90 8.53 0.25
N GLN A 198 -6.00 7.34 -0.34
CA GLN A 198 -7.27 6.70 -0.72
C GLN A 198 -8.24 6.55 0.46
N SER A 199 -7.75 6.08 1.60
CA SER A 199 -8.61 5.94 2.78
C SER A 199 -9.11 7.28 3.31
N MET A 200 -8.26 8.30 3.31
CA MET A 200 -8.61 9.64 3.78
C MET A 200 -9.54 10.35 2.79
N THR A 201 -9.37 10.09 1.49
CA THR A 201 -10.32 10.57 0.47
C THR A 201 -11.70 9.94 0.68
N LEU A 202 -11.75 8.62 0.91
CA LEU A 202 -13.00 7.91 1.19
C LEU A 202 -13.68 8.47 2.46
N GLU A 203 -12.91 8.76 3.51
CA GLU A 203 -13.36 9.40 4.75
C GLU A 203 -13.81 10.85 4.55
N GLY A 204 -13.31 11.56 3.55
CA GLY A 204 -13.56 12.98 3.32
C GLY A 204 -12.73 13.89 4.22
N ILE A 205 -11.46 13.58 4.42
CA ILE A 205 -10.51 14.35 5.24
C ILE A 205 -9.13 14.44 4.58
N GLN A 206 -8.23 15.24 5.15
CA GLN A 206 -6.84 15.45 4.70
C GLN A 206 -6.67 16.17 3.36
N GLY A 207 -7.73 16.67 2.72
CA GLY A 207 -7.66 17.75 1.76
C GLY A 207 -7.51 19.09 2.48
N PHE A 208 -6.98 20.11 1.83
CA PHE A 208 -6.91 21.48 2.36
C PHE A 208 -8.22 22.21 2.05
N GLU A 209 -9.08 22.36 3.03
CA GLU A 209 -10.43 22.90 2.86
C GLU A 209 -10.40 24.45 2.73
N ILE A 210 -10.18 24.92 1.51
CA ILE A 210 -10.27 26.36 1.18
C ILE A 210 -11.73 26.79 1.23
N ALA A 211 -12.03 27.87 1.92
CA ALA A 211 -13.38 28.45 1.93
C ALA A 211 -13.80 28.87 0.50
N GLY A 212 -15.00 28.52 0.11
CA GLY A 212 -15.53 28.81 -1.22
C GLY A 212 -17.02 28.53 -1.33
N SER A 213 -17.55 28.62 -2.55
CA SER A 213 -19.00 28.48 -2.82
C SER A 213 -19.51 27.04 -2.73
N THR A 214 -18.62 26.05 -2.80
CA THR A 214 -18.99 24.63 -2.72
C THR A 214 -18.80 24.09 -1.31
N ALA A 215 -19.88 23.62 -0.68
CA ALA A 215 -19.82 23.08 0.67
C ALA A 215 -19.06 21.74 0.70
N TYR A 216 -18.23 21.55 1.72
CA TYR A 216 -17.59 20.26 2.00
C TYR A 216 -18.59 19.31 2.66
N PRO A 217 -18.63 18.05 2.25
CA PRO A 217 -19.43 17.05 2.97
C PRO A 217 -18.84 16.81 4.36
N THR A 218 -19.69 16.46 5.31
CA THR A 218 -19.22 16.01 6.62
C THR A 218 -18.43 14.70 6.47
N ARG A 219 -17.39 14.50 7.28
CA ARG A 219 -16.61 13.27 7.35
C ARG A 219 -17.52 12.04 7.39
N THR A 220 -17.17 10.99 6.72
CA THR A 220 -17.87 9.68 6.63
C THR A 220 -19.21 9.70 5.89
N THR A 221 -19.71 10.83 5.40
CA THR A 221 -21.03 10.90 4.73
C THR A 221 -20.98 10.61 3.23
N GLY A 222 -19.82 10.29 2.67
CA GLY A 222 -19.68 9.86 1.27
C GLY A 222 -20.46 8.57 1.00
N GLU A 223 -21.23 8.51 -0.10
CA GLU A 223 -22.06 7.36 -0.42
C GLU A 223 -21.25 6.06 -0.51
N HIS A 224 -20.09 6.08 -1.16
CA HIS A 224 -19.20 4.91 -1.25
C HIS A 224 -18.61 4.54 0.11
N ARG A 225 -18.39 5.52 1.00
CA ARG A 225 -17.94 5.26 2.37
C ARG A 225 -19.00 4.53 3.20
N GLN A 226 -20.26 4.86 3.00
CA GLN A 226 -21.37 4.30 3.78
C GLN A 226 -21.86 2.95 3.26
N GLN A 227 -21.82 2.74 1.94
CA GLN A 227 -22.42 1.58 1.28
C GLN A 227 -21.41 0.55 0.80
N SER A 228 -20.13 0.91 0.79
CA SER A 228 -19.06 0.13 0.23
C SER A 228 -17.78 0.33 1.04
N SER A 229 -16.75 -0.42 0.67
CA SER A 229 -15.41 -0.26 1.25
C SER A 229 -14.36 -0.80 0.28
N CYS A 230 -13.08 -0.75 0.64
CA CYS A 230 -11.98 -1.18 -0.21
C CYS A 230 -12.20 -2.60 -0.77
N VAL A 231 -12.43 -3.57 0.11
CA VAL A 231 -12.57 -4.98 -0.27
C VAL A 231 -13.76 -5.20 -1.20
N LYS A 232 -14.89 -4.54 -0.96
CA LYS A 232 -16.08 -4.73 -1.80
C LYS A 232 -15.80 -4.35 -3.26
N CYS A 233 -15.10 -3.24 -3.49
CA CYS A 233 -14.82 -2.74 -4.84
C CYS A 233 -13.56 -3.40 -5.45
N HIS A 234 -12.47 -3.45 -4.68
CA HIS A 234 -11.16 -3.89 -5.18
C HIS A 234 -10.96 -5.39 -5.18
N MET A 235 -11.72 -6.13 -4.38
CA MET A 235 -11.70 -7.60 -4.30
C MET A 235 -13.07 -8.21 -4.63
N GLY A 236 -13.89 -7.51 -5.39
CA GLY A 236 -15.20 -8.01 -5.85
C GLY A 236 -15.07 -9.16 -6.81
N GLU A 237 -16.19 -9.53 -7.44
CA GLU A 237 -16.26 -10.68 -8.34
C GLU A 237 -15.24 -10.59 -9.48
N SER A 238 -14.61 -11.74 -9.81
CA SER A 238 -13.68 -11.85 -10.93
C SER A 238 -14.40 -11.72 -12.26
N ALA A 239 -13.82 -10.94 -13.16
CA ALA A 239 -14.31 -10.78 -14.53
C ALA A 239 -13.14 -10.66 -15.50
N ILE A 240 -13.42 -10.85 -16.80
CA ILE A 240 -12.50 -10.46 -17.87
C ILE A 240 -13.05 -9.19 -18.52
N GLU A 241 -12.31 -8.10 -18.40
CA GLU A 241 -12.66 -6.82 -18.98
C GLU A 241 -11.54 -6.33 -19.89
N SER A 242 -11.86 -6.02 -21.14
CA SER A 242 -10.88 -5.63 -22.16
C SER A 242 -9.74 -6.65 -22.37
N GLY A 243 -9.99 -7.92 -22.09
CA GLY A 243 -9.01 -9.01 -22.22
C GLY A 243 -8.12 -9.21 -20.97
N GLU A 244 -8.31 -8.44 -19.91
CA GLU A 244 -7.57 -8.56 -18.66
C GLU A 244 -8.46 -9.08 -17.53
N GLN A 245 -7.89 -9.86 -16.62
CA GLN A 245 -8.59 -10.29 -15.42
C GLN A 245 -8.64 -9.14 -14.42
N VAL A 246 -9.83 -8.89 -13.88
CA VAL A 246 -10.10 -7.91 -12.81
C VAL A 246 -10.88 -8.56 -11.66
N GLY A 247 -11.02 -7.88 -10.55
CA GLY A 247 -11.65 -8.39 -9.35
C GLY A 247 -10.73 -9.27 -8.51
N THR A 248 -11.24 -9.79 -7.42
CA THR A 248 -10.54 -10.66 -6.45
C THR A 248 -9.12 -10.15 -6.10
N HIS A 249 -8.13 -11.04 -6.13
CA HIS A 249 -6.74 -10.72 -5.76
C HIS A 249 -5.95 -9.93 -6.81
N THR A 250 -6.56 -9.57 -7.96
CA THR A 250 -5.95 -8.57 -8.86
C THR A 250 -5.94 -7.16 -8.24
N MET A 251 -6.78 -6.92 -7.22
CA MET A 251 -7.03 -5.63 -6.58
C MET A 251 -7.54 -4.54 -7.55
N ASN A 252 -7.88 -4.90 -8.78
CA ASN A 252 -8.48 -4.01 -9.77
C ASN A 252 -10.01 -4.16 -9.70
N PRO A 253 -10.78 -3.10 -9.45
CA PRO A 253 -12.24 -3.19 -9.41
C PRO A 253 -12.79 -3.63 -10.77
N SER A 254 -13.80 -4.49 -10.76
CA SER A 254 -14.57 -4.83 -11.95
C SER A 254 -15.76 -3.88 -12.13
N LEU A 255 -16.18 -3.67 -13.37
CA LEU A 255 -17.40 -2.90 -13.65
C LEU A 255 -18.66 -3.60 -13.08
N ALA A 256 -18.60 -4.92 -12.93
CA ALA A 256 -19.68 -5.70 -12.33
C ALA A 256 -20.04 -5.20 -10.91
N VAL A 257 -19.03 -4.88 -10.10
CA VAL A 257 -19.23 -4.31 -8.75
C VAL A 257 -19.94 -2.96 -8.80
N CYS A 258 -19.59 -2.12 -9.79
CA CYS A 258 -20.27 -0.83 -9.96
C CYS A 258 -21.76 -1.01 -10.28
N LYS A 259 -22.08 -2.02 -11.11
CA LYS A 259 -23.46 -2.31 -11.55
C LYS A 259 -24.38 -2.77 -10.45
N GLU A 260 -23.89 -3.23 -9.34
CA GLU A 260 -24.74 -3.58 -8.17
C GLU A 260 -25.55 -2.36 -7.69
N CYS A 261 -24.96 -1.15 -7.73
CA CYS A 261 -25.62 0.09 -7.34
C CYS A 261 -25.90 1.02 -8.55
N HIS A 262 -25.16 0.84 -9.66
CA HIS A 262 -25.26 1.62 -10.88
C HIS A 262 -25.59 0.72 -12.08
N PRO A 263 -26.79 0.13 -12.17
CA PRO A 263 -27.11 -0.92 -13.16
C PRO A 263 -26.94 -0.49 -14.62
N SER A 264 -27.02 0.80 -14.90
CA SER A 264 -26.82 1.36 -16.24
C SER A 264 -25.35 1.70 -16.56
N ALA A 265 -24.40 1.46 -15.65
CA ALA A 265 -23.00 1.76 -15.87
C ALA A 265 -22.43 0.92 -17.04
N THR A 266 -21.81 1.58 -18.00
CA THR A 266 -21.13 0.94 -19.14
C THR A 266 -19.61 1.07 -19.05
N ASN A 267 -19.12 1.91 -18.13
CA ASN A 267 -17.71 2.13 -17.82
C ASN A 267 -17.58 2.74 -16.41
N PHE A 268 -16.37 3.01 -15.97
CA PHE A 268 -16.10 3.58 -14.64
C PHE A 268 -16.41 5.10 -14.52
N ASP A 269 -16.79 5.74 -15.60
CA ASP A 269 -17.21 7.16 -15.60
C ASP A 269 -18.72 7.29 -15.43
N VAL A 270 -19.21 6.81 -14.29
CA VAL A 270 -20.65 6.81 -13.99
C VAL A 270 -21.18 8.24 -13.93
N ASN A 271 -22.14 8.52 -14.84
CA ASN A 271 -22.77 9.84 -15.01
C ASN A 271 -21.77 10.99 -15.32
N GLY A 272 -20.63 10.69 -15.97
CA GLY A 272 -19.62 11.69 -16.33
C GLY A 272 -18.85 12.29 -15.16
N LYS A 273 -18.94 11.68 -13.96
CA LYS A 273 -18.33 12.25 -12.74
C LYS A 273 -16.81 12.21 -12.75
N ARG A 274 -16.20 11.15 -13.29
CA ARG A 274 -14.74 11.10 -13.43
C ARG A 274 -14.23 12.11 -14.44
N THR A 275 -14.93 12.29 -15.56
CA THR A 275 -14.63 13.33 -16.56
C THR A 275 -14.72 14.71 -15.91
N GLU A 276 -15.77 15.02 -15.15
CA GLU A 276 -15.89 16.29 -14.44
C GLU A 276 -14.70 16.55 -13.48
N ILE A 277 -14.27 15.55 -12.73
CA ILE A 277 -13.11 15.71 -11.84
C ILE A 277 -11.82 15.92 -12.64
N ALA A 278 -11.63 15.19 -13.74
CA ALA A 278 -10.46 15.38 -14.61
C ALA A 278 -10.40 16.79 -15.21
N ASP A 279 -11.54 17.33 -15.65
CA ASP A 279 -11.65 18.68 -16.20
C ASP A 279 -11.35 19.75 -15.12
N LEU A 280 -11.87 19.58 -13.91
CA LEU A 280 -11.57 20.47 -12.78
C LEU A 280 -10.09 20.40 -12.40
N LEU A 281 -9.51 19.21 -12.40
CA LEU A 281 -8.09 19.02 -12.11
C LEU A 281 -7.21 19.75 -13.15
N ALA A 282 -7.49 19.60 -14.44
CA ALA A 282 -6.79 20.31 -15.52
C ALA A 282 -6.90 21.84 -15.41
N GLN A 283 -8.09 22.34 -15.06
CA GLN A 283 -8.29 23.76 -14.80
C GLN A 283 -7.46 24.27 -13.61
N LEU A 284 -7.40 23.49 -12.52
CA LEU A 284 -6.59 23.82 -11.36
C LEU A 284 -5.09 23.80 -11.71
N GLU A 285 -4.62 22.79 -12.43
CA GLU A 285 -3.23 22.66 -12.87
C GLU A 285 -2.77 23.86 -13.71
N THR A 286 -3.60 24.32 -14.65
CA THR A 286 -3.32 25.51 -15.44
C THR A 286 -3.09 26.74 -14.57
N ARG A 287 -3.91 26.94 -13.54
CA ARG A 287 -3.82 28.07 -12.61
C ARG A 287 -2.60 27.99 -11.69
N LEU A 288 -2.29 26.78 -11.21
CA LEU A 288 -1.11 26.54 -10.36
C LEU A 288 0.20 26.73 -11.13
N ALA A 289 0.24 26.29 -12.39
CA ALA A 289 1.39 26.51 -13.26
C ALA A 289 1.62 28.01 -13.55
N ALA A 290 0.55 28.76 -13.83
CA ALA A 290 0.63 30.20 -14.04
C ALA A 290 1.15 30.96 -12.80
N ARG A 291 1.00 30.40 -11.58
CA ARG A 291 1.52 30.96 -10.32
C ARG A 291 2.90 30.41 -9.91
N GLY A 292 3.51 29.58 -10.75
CA GLY A 292 4.84 29.05 -10.54
C GLY A 292 4.98 28.04 -9.38
N VAL A 293 3.88 27.59 -8.77
CA VAL A 293 3.93 26.58 -7.71
C VAL A 293 3.91 25.14 -8.24
N LEU A 294 3.45 24.97 -9.50
CA LEU A 294 3.44 23.69 -10.23
C LEU A 294 4.41 23.75 -11.40
N SER A 295 5.37 22.86 -11.45
CA SER A 295 6.32 22.73 -12.56
C SER A 295 5.71 21.99 -13.76
N SER A 296 6.33 22.11 -14.92
CA SER A 296 5.94 21.36 -16.14
C SER A 296 6.06 19.84 -16.00
N SER A 297 6.84 19.35 -15.02
CA SER A 297 6.92 17.92 -14.68
C SER A 297 5.85 17.47 -13.69
N GLY A 298 4.91 18.34 -13.30
CA GLY A 298 3.84 17.99 -12.35
C GLY A 298 4.25 18.01 -10.87
N ASN A 299 5.46 18.46 -10.55
CA ASN A 299 5.99 18.53 -9.20
C ASN A 299 5.83 19.93 -8.59
N ALA A 300 5.89 20.01 -7.26
CA ALA A 300 5.96 21.29 -6.58
C ALA A 300 7.23 22.05 -6.96
N VAL A 301 7.13 23.37 -7.04
CA VAL A 301 8.29 24.25 -7.12
C VAL A 301 8.62 24.72 -5.70
N PRO A 302 9.82 24.43 -5.16
CA PRO A 302 10.21 24.94 -3.85
C PRO A 302 10.22 26.47 -3.80
N GLY A 303 9.69 27.03 -2.71
CA GLY A 303 9.56 28.47 -2.56
C GLY A 303 8.64 28.83 -1.38
N ASN A 304 8.49 30.15 -1.14
CA ASN A 304 7.52 30.67 -0.19
C ASN A 304 6.27 31.08 -0.94
N TYR A 305 5.11 30.65 -0.49
CA TYR A 305 3.83 30.90 -1.16
C TYR A 305 2.73 31.14 -0.14
N PRO A 306 1.73 31.97 -0.44
CA PRO A 306 0.53 32.09 0.38
C PRO A 306 -0.06 30.72 0.73
N ILE A 307 -0.41 30.53 1.98
CA ILE A 307 -0.84 29.21 2.50
C ILE A 307 -2.01 28.60 1.71
N ASN A 308 -2.96 29.40 1.25
CA ASN A 308 -4.06 28.89 0.44
C ASN A 308 -3.63 28.49 -0.98
N LEU A 309 -2.58 29.11 -1.54
CA LEU A 309 -1.99 28.66 -2.81
C LEU A 309 -1.29 27.29 -2.62
N VAL A 310 -0.60 27.11 -1.47
CA VAL A 310 -0.04 25.81 -1.09
C VAL A 310 -1.15 24.78 -0.87
N GLY A 311 -2.26 25.19 -0.25
CA GLY A 311 -3.45 24.34 -0.08
C GLY A 311 -4.09 23.92 -1.40
N ALA A 312 -4.16 24.84 -2.37
CA ALA A 312 -4.64 24.50 -3.72
C ALA A 312 -3.72 23.51 -4.44
N TYR A 313 -2.40 23.68 -4.31
CA TYR A 313 -1.42 22.69 -4.80
C TYR A 313 -1.57 21.34 -4.09
N TRP A 314 -1.74 21.36 -2.75
CA TRP A 314 -1.99 20.13 -1.97
C TRP A 314 -3.22 19.39 -2.48
N ASN A 315 -4.34 20.09 -2.72
CA ASN A 315 -5.57 19.50 -3.22
C ASN A 315 -5.37 18.86 -4.60
N ARG A 316 -4.59 19.50 -5.47
CA ARG A 316 -4.22 18.94 -6.77
C ARG A 316 -3.46 17.62 -6.61
N ILE A 317 -2.37 17.60 -5.84
CA ILE A 317 -1.55 16.39 -5.69
C ILE A 317 -2.29 15.30 -4.89
N TYR A 318 -3.13 15.68 -3.93
CA TYR A 318 -3.99 14.77 -3.19
C TYR A 318 -4.94 13.98 -4.12
N VAL A 319 -5.59 14.66 -5.06
CA VAL A 319 -6.49 14.02 -6.02
C VAL A 319 -5.73 13.16 -7.03
N VAL A 320 -4.55 13.59 -7.47
CA VAL A 320 -3.68 12.81 -8.36
C VAL A 320 -3.20 11.51 -7.69
N GLU A 321 -2.78 11.59 -6.44
CA GLU A 321 -2.28 10.43 -5.68
C GLU A 321 -3.40 9.49 -5.19
N ASP A 322 -4.63 9.98 -5.05
CA ASP A 322 -5.81 9.15 -4.80
C ASP A 322 -6.13 8.21 -5.98
N LYS A 323 -5.80 8.61 -7.20
CA LYS A 323 -5.93 7.84 -8.46
C LYS A 323 -7.36 7.43 -8.83
N SER A 324 -8.36 7.70 -8.02
CA SER A 324 -9.75 7.32 -8.30
C SER A 324 -10.50 8.27 -9.21
N MET A 325 -9.96 9.48 -9.44
CA MET A 325 -10.68 10.57 -10.11
C MET A 325 -12.06 10.81 -9.49
N GLY A 326 -12.08 10.88 -8.14
CA GLY A 326 -13.27 11.18 -7.36
C GLY A 326 -14.17 10.00 -7.04
N VAL A 327 -13.88 8.77 -7.50
CA VAL A 327 -14.72 7.60 -7.18
C VAL A 327 -14.77 7.35 -5.68
N HIS A 328 -13.68 7.52 -4.95
CA HIS A 328 -13.68 7.32 -3.50
C HIS A 328 -14.62 8.28 -2.78
N ASN A 329 -14.63 9.58 -3.14
CA ASN A 329 -15.55 10.56 -2.57
C ASN A 329 -15.74 11.75 -3.51
N TYR A 330 -16.65 11.61 -4.46
CA TYR A 330 -16.87 12.61 -5.50
C TYR A 330 -17.20 14.01 -4.96
N LYS A 331 -18.08 14.10 -3.94
CA LYS A 331 -18.51 15.41 -3.41
C LYS A 331 -17.34 16.13 -2.72
N TYR A 332 -16.53 15.39 -1.97
CA TYR A 332 -15.35 15.94 -1.29
C TYR A 332 -14.30 16.43 -2.29
N VAL A 333 -13.92 15.55 -3.22
CA VAL A 333 -12.92 15.88 -4.26
C VAL A 333 -13.36 17.05 -5.11
N LYS A 334 -14.65 17.09 -5.52
CA LYS A 334 -15.20 18.21 -6.27
C LYS A 334 -15.13 19.53 -5.50
N ALA A 335 -15.46 19.52 -4.21
CA ALA A 335 -15.38 20.72 -3.36
C ALA A 335 -13.94 21.21 -3.22
N LEU A 336 -12.97 20.30 -2.99
CA LEU A 336 -11.55 20.64 -2.95
C LEU A 336 -11.08 21.35 -4.21
N LEU A 337 -11.41 20.81 -5.39
CA LEU A 337 -10.96 21.37 -6.67
C LEU A 337 -11.68 22.69 -6.97
N LYS A 338 -13.01 22.74 -6.83
CA LYS A 338 -13.79 23.97 -7.14
C LYS A 338 -13.42 25.14 -6.26
N ASN A 339 -13.32 24.94 -4.95
CA ASN A 339 -12.96 26.02 -4.04
C ASN A 339 -11.50 26.47 -4.24
N SER A 340 -10.60 25.55 -4.60
CA SER A 340 -9.23 25.91 -4.98
C SER A 340 -9.19 26.77 -6.23
N ILE A 341 -9.96 26.42 -7.26
CA ILE A 341 -10.09 27.22 -8.50
C ILE A 341 -10.66 28.59 -8.19
N GLU A 342 -11.78 28.64 -7.46
CA GLU A 342 -12.44 29.89 -7.06
C GLU A 342 -11.48 30.82 -6.29
N TYR A 343 -10.74 30.29 -5.31
CA TYR A 343 -9.73 31.07 -4.59
C TYR A 343 -8.67 31.65 -5.54
N LEU A 344 -8.16 30.83 -6.46
CA LEU A 344 -7.14 31.28 -7.39
C LEU A 344 -7.66 32.31 -8.40
N ASP A 345 -8.92 32.23 -8.81
CA ASP A 345 -9.53 33.22 -9.71
C ASP A 345 -9.77 34.57 -9.01
N LEU A 346 -10.20 34.55 -7.75
CA LEU A 346 -10.43 35.75 -6.94
C LEU A 346 -9.12 36.46 -6.53
N ASN A 347 -8.04 35.73 -6.36
CA ASN A 347 -6.74 36.23 -5.92
C ASN A 347 -5.70 36.21 -7.05
N ASN A 348 -6.13 36.55 -8.26
CA ASN A 348 -5.24 36.68 -9.40
C ASN A 348 -4.49 38.01 -9.30
N PRO A 349 -3.18 38.07 -9.02
CA PRO A 349 -2.42 39.30 -9.17
C PRO A 349 -2.45 39.67 -10.67
N GLN A 350 -3.02 40.80 -11.00
CA GLN A 350 -2.97 41.41 -12.36
C GLN A 350 -1.52 41.78 -12.69
#